data_846e865d8a3d3fb3ad4c916df958b13c
#
_entry.id   846e865d8a3d3fb3ad4c916df958b13c
#
_cell.length_a   1.000
_cell.length_b   1.000
_cell.length_c   1.000
_cell.angle_alpha   90.00
_cell.angle_beta   90.00
_cell.angle_gamma   90.00
#
_symmetry.space_group_name_H-M   'P 1'
#
loop_
_entity.id
_entity.type
_entity.pdbx_description
1 polymer ?
#
loop_
_entity_poly.entity_id
_entity_poly.type
_entity_poly.pdbx_seq_one_letter_code
_entity_poly.pdbx_strand_id
1 'polypeptide(L)'
;VSHVEDRAARMLTAPGAPFAVARGEDGGLFYVDGPRTLVEFVEVTWGFGDQVFLVGERSSYSYREFLAAACALARRFTEGYGLRPGDRAAMVMRNCPEWQIAFWAAQLAGLVAVPLNARWTVAELEYVLDDCQPRVLLVDGERLALVDDWRRRAGARVITFEHEGVAEGGERYEDFPAVDPRSAPPQVEVRAEDDATIFYTSGTTGRPKGAVATHLAQAGAAQHPRYHAAAAALGSGRFPGQGAAPVALMTYPFFHVAALTALYSTMSVGGTLVLMRRWDADDALALIARHRVTHFSGVPTTALDLLDAAERTGDDLATLTHFSTGGAAAPPALVTRLAARYGHRIEPRTGYGLTETSGGVLAVSGDEYRNEPAGAGAPAPAVEVRIVGVDAEPVPEGEPGELWLRGQSLIRGYWRDEAATAAAFEGGWFKTGDLATVRDGRVAIVDRIKDIVLRGGETVYCAQVEAALHDLPAVADAAVFGVPHDRLGEEVAAVVRLRPGAAVTMGELTEQLADRIAAYQVPTLLSVGDIPRNAAGKTLRGVLRSRAQGLRNG
;
A
#
# COMPACT_ATOMS: atom_id res chain seq x y z
N VAL A 1 25.30 -2.33 14.80
CA VAL A 1 24.30 -1.73 13.89
C VAL A 1 23.30 -0.91 14.71
N SER A 2 22.74 -1.44 15.82
CA SER A 2 21.73 -0.74 16.64
C SER A 2 22.15 0.66 17.15
N HIS A 3 23.39 0.84 17.61
CA HIS A 3 23.86 2.12 18.18
C HIS A 3 23.94 3.28 17.16
N VAL A 4 24.21 2.99 15.88
CA VAL A 4 24.33 4.03 14.82
C VAL A 4 22.93 4.45 14.37
N GLU A 5 22.02 3.50 14.22
CA GLU A 5 20.63 3.77 13.85
C GLU A 5 19.87 4.52 14.95
N ASP A 6 20.06 4.15 16.22
CA ASP A 6 19.54 4.88 17.37
C ASP A 6 20.07 6.31 17.44
N ARG A 7 21.34 6.52 17.02
CA ARG A 7 21.91 7.86 16.95
C ARG A 7 21.27 8.68 15.82
N ALA A 8 21.10 8.09 14.63
CA ALA A 8 20.45 8.75 13.50
C ALA A 8 19.00 9.14 13.85
N ALA A 9 18.25 8.23 14.47
CA ALA A 9 16.89 8.49 14.92
C ALA A 9 16.85 9.66 15.92
N ARG A 10 17.70 9.65 16.95
CA ARG A 10 17.80 10.75 17.94
C ARG A 10 18.16 12.08 17.29
N MET A 11 19.07 12.11 16.31
CA MET A 11 19.42 13.34 15.60
C MET A 11 18.25 13.91 14.79
N LEU A 12 17.46 13.04 14.15
CA LEU A 12 16.35 13.43 13.28
C LEU A 12 15.10 13.84 14.06
N THR A 13 14.96 13.40 15.32
CA THR A 13 13.78 13.64 16.16
C THR A 13 14.03 14.55 17.36
N ALA A 14 15.26 15.06 17.52
CA ALA A 14 15.59 16.03 18.58
C ALA A 14 14.71 17.29 18.46
N PRO A 15 14.49 18.04 19.56
CA PRO A 15 13.78 19.31 19.49
C PRO A 15 14.38 20.26 18.43
N GLY A 16 13.54 20.74 17.50
CA GLY A 16 13.95 21.56 16.36
C GLY A 16 14.56 20.79 15.18
N ALA A 17 14.63 19.45 15.23
CA ALA A 17 15.01 18.62 14.11
C ALA A 17 13.81 18.39 13.16
N PRO A 18 14.05 18.05 11.87
CA PRO A 18 13.00 17.97 10.84
C PRO A 18 11.84 16.99 11.12
N PHE A 19 12.06 16.02 12.01
CA PHE A 19 11.06 15.02 12.38
C PHE A 19 10.79 15.00 13.89
N ALA A 20 11.00 16.14 14.56
CA ALA A 20 10.61 16.31 15.94
C ALA A 20 9.10 16.06 16.11
N VAL A 21 8.72 15.40 17.20
CA VAL A 21 7.34 15.08 17.52
C VAL A 21 6.91 15.70 18.85
N ALA A 22 5.62 15.98 18.95
CA ALA A 22 4.95 16.39 20.18
C ALA A 22 3.72 15.51 20.42
N ARG A 23 3.20 15.53 21.64
CA ARG A 23 1.98 14.81 22.02
C ARG A 23 0.77 15.73 21.90
N GLY A 24 -0.26 15.28 21.19
CA GLY A 24 -1.53 15.97 21.05
C GLY A 24 -2.44 15.81 22.27
N GLU A 25 -3.54 16.52 22.27
CA GLU A 25 -4.57 16.44 23.31
C GLU A 25 -5.23 15.06 23.38
N ASP A 26 -5.33 14.38 22.24
CA ASP A 26 -5.80 12.99 22.09
C ASP A 26 -4.80 11.94 22.59
N GLY A 27 -3.62 12.39 23.04
CA GLY A 27 -2.53 11.56 23.52
C GLY A 27 -1.68 10.94 22.41
N GLY A 28 -2.00 11.10 21.12
CA GLY A 28 -1.18 10.63 19.99
C GLY A 28 0.03 11.52 19.73
N LEU A 29 1.06 10.96 19.08
CA LEU A 29 2.21 11.73 18.61
C LEU A 29 1.93 12.35 17.23
N PHE A 30 2.42 13.57 17.03
CA PHE A 30 2.38 14.25 15.72
C PHE A 30 3.70 14.98 15.44
N TYR A 31 4.01 15.17 14.17
CA TYR A 31 5.17 15.96 13.74
C TYR A 31 4.95 17.44 14.05
N VAL A 32 5.94 18.06 14.71
CA VAL A 32 5.90 19.50 15.06
C VAL A 32 6.07 20.35 13.81
N ASP A 33 7.00 19.95 12.93
CA ASP A 33 7.33 20.62 11.69
C ASP A 33 6.87 19.81 10.48
N GLY A 34 6.60 20.51 9.38
CA GLY A 34 6.18 19.90 8.12
C GLY A 34 4.74 20.25 7.75
N PRO A 35 4.27 19.74 6.60
CA PRO A 35 2.93 20.03 6.12
C PRO A 35 1.87 19.45 7.05
N ARG A 36 0.81 20.21 7.28
CA ARG A 36 -0.37 19.79 8.02
C ARG A 36 -1.51 19.38 7.11
N THR A 37 -1.42 19.77 5.83
CA THR A 37 -2.39 19.41 4.80
C THR A 37 -1.69 18.84 3.58
N LEU A 38 -2.42 18.12 2.73
CA LEU A 38 -1.90 17.69 1.42
C LEU A 38 -1.68 18.88 0.48
N VAL A 39 -2.40 19.99 0.68
CA VAL A 39 -2.17 21.24 -0.08
C VAL A 39 -0.77 21.78 0.23
N GLU A 40 -0.43 21.93 1.52
CA GLU A 40 0.92 22.35 1.95
C GLU A 40 2.00 21.36 1.47
N PHE A 41 1.70 20.04 1.46
CA PHE A 41 2.64 19.03 0.95
C PHE A 41 2.92 19.22 -0.54
N VAL A 42 1.90 19.42 -1.37
CA VAL A 42 2.10 19.57 -2.82
C VAL A 42 2.76 20.91 -3.17
N GLU A 43 2.56 21.95 -2.38
CA GLU A 43 3.21 23.25 -2.56
C GLU A 43 4.74 23.16 -2.48
N VAL A 44 5.28 22.28 -1.61
CA VAL A 44 6.73 22.03 -1.54
C VAL A 44 7.29 21.55 -2.88
N THR A 45 6.48 20.83 -3.68
CA THR A 45 6.91 20.27 -4.97
C THR A 45 7.00 21.31 -6.09
N TRP A 46 6.46 22.51 -5.91
CA TRP A 46 6.52 23.57 -6.92
C TRP A 46 7.95 23.99 -7.26
N GLY A 47 8.86 23.85 -6.32
CA GLY A 47 10.28 24.15 -6.51
C GLY A 47 10.99 23.24 -7.51
N PHE A 48 10.42 22.10 -7.88
CA PHE A 48 11.05 21.16 -8.82
C PHE A 48 10.86 21.54 -10.29
N GLY A 49 9.93 22.45 -10.61
CA GLY A 49 9.80 23.11 -11.92
C GLY A 49 9.71 22.15 -13.10
N ASP A 50 10.68 22.20 -14.00
CA ASP A 50 10.67 21.44 -15.25
C ASP A 50 11.25 20.02 -15.12
N GLN A 51 11.55 19.56 -13.90
CA GLN A 51 11.92 18.15 -13.67
C GLN A 51 10.75 17.24 -14.04
N VAL A 52 11.05 16.11 -14.70
CA VAL A 52 10.04 15.13 -15.09
C VAL A 52 9.48 14.47 -13.83
N PHE A 53 8.15 14.52 -13.66
CA PHE A 53 7.45 13.88 -12.55
C PHE A 53 6.77 12.58 -12.97
N LEU A 54 5.89 12.63 -13.96
CA LEU A 54 5.08 11.49 -14.38
C LEU A 54 5.45 11.03 -15.77
N VAL A 55 5.67 9.73 -15.93
CA VAL A 55 5.88 9.09 -17.23
C VAL A 55 4.88 7.95 -17.36
N GLY A 56 3.94 8.10 -18.29
CA GLY A 56 2.95 7.09 -18.65
C GLY A 56 3.17 6.58 -20.07
N GLU A 57 2.28 5.71 -20.53
CA GLU A 57 2.34 5.14 -21.88
C GLU A 57 2.06 6.18 -22.97
N ARG A 58 1.17 7.13 -22.72
CA ARG A 58 0.68 8.13 -23.69
C ARG A 58 1.09 9.56 -23.40
N SER A 59 1.39 9.87 -22.14
CA SER A 59 1.65 11.22 -21.69
C SER A 59 2.77 11.23 -20.66
N SER A 60 3.48 12.33 -20.57
CA SER A 60 4.43 12.61 -19.49
C SER A 60 4.31 14.08 -19.08
N TYR A 61 4.59 14.35 -17.83
CA TYR A 61 4.47 15.68 -17.24
C TYR A 61 5.69 16.01 -16.39
N SER A 62 6.21 17.22 -16.54
CA SER A 62 7.08 17.83 -15.53
C SER A 62 6.25 18.20 -14.30
N TYR A 63 6.91 18.52 -13.17
CA TYR A 63 6.22 19.03 -11.98
C TYR A 63 5.41 20.28 -12.30
N ARG A 64 5.94 21.20 -13.09
CA ARG A 64 5.26 22.42 -13.51
C ARG A 64 3.99 22.14 -14.31
N GLU A 65 4.08 21.30 -15.32
CA GLU A 65 2.92 20.94 -16.17
C GLU A 65 1.86 20.19 -15.37
N PHE A 66 2.28 19.24 -14.54
CA PHE A 66 1.41 18.49 -13.64
C PHE A 66 0.64 19.43 -12.69
N LEU A 67 1.36 20.32 -11.99
CA LEU A 67 0.74 21.24 -11.03
C LEU A 67 -0.19 22.23 -11.70
N ALA A 68 0.19 22.77 -12.86
CA ALA A 68 -0.67 23.66 -13.63
C ALA A 68 -1.98 22.94 -14.06
N ALA A 69 -1.87 21.68 -14.52
CA ALA A 69 -3.02 20.87 -14.89
C ALA A 69 -3.93 20.57 -13.69
N ALA A 70 -3.33 20.22 -12.54
CA ALA A 70 -4.08 19.98 -11.30
C ALA A 70 -4.79 21.26 -10.82
N CYS A 71 -4.14 22.43 -10.85
CA CYS A 71 -4.74 23.71 -10.51
C CYS A 71 -5.90 24.07 -11.45
N ALA A 72 -5.73 23.89 -12.76
CA ALA A 72 -6.78 24.17 -13.74
C ALA A 72 -8.02 23.30 -13.52
N LEU A 73 -7.83 22.00 -13.26
CA LEU A 73 -8.90 21.07 -12.95
C LEU A 73 -9.56 21.38 -11.60
N ALA A 74 -8.79 21.77 -10.58
CA ALA A 74 -9.31 22.20 -9.28
C ALA A 74 -10.23 23.42 -9.40
N ARG A 75 -9.83 24.42 -10.20
CA ARG A 75 -10.68 25.60 -10.50
C ARG A 75 -11.94 25.20 -11.25
N ARG A 76 -11.86 24.24 -12.16
CA ARG A 76 -13.06 23.72 -12.82
C ARG A 76 -14.04 23.08 -11.82
N PHE A 77 -13.54 22.37 -10.82
CA PHE A 77 -14.38 21.82 -9.76
C PHE A 77 -15.08 22.93 -8.96
N THR A 78 -14.36 23.94 -8.52
CA THR A 78 -14.89 25.01 -7.66
C THR A 78 -15.67 26.06 -8.46
N GLU A 79 -15.06 26.67 -9.47
CA GLU A 79 -15.64 27.78 -10.25
C GLU A 79 -16.62 27.29 -11.33
N GLY A 80 -16.28 26.17 -12.01
CA GLY A 80 -17.07 25.63 -13.11
C GLY A 80 -18.26 24.78 -12.66
N TYR A 81 -18.05 23.92 -11.66
CA TYR A 81 -19.08 23.00 -11.17
C TYR A 81 -19.72 23.44 -9.86
N GLY A 82 -19.15 24.45 -9.19
CA GLY A 82 -19.65 24.94 -7.90
C GLY A 82 -19.48 23.94 -6.76
N LEU A 83 -18.51 23.01 -6.88
CA LEU A 83 -18.21 22.07 -5.81
C LEU A 83 -17.56 22.79 -4.63
N ARG A 84 -17.79 22.25 -3.43
CA ARG A 84 -17.33 22.86 -2.17
C ARG A 84 -16.43 21.90 -1.40
N PRO A 85 -15.60 22.40 -0.48
CA PRO A 85 -14.86 21.57 0.44
C PRO A 85 -15.75 20.53 1.11
N GLY A 86 -15.25 19.29 1.20
CA GLY A 86 -15.99 18.15 1.71
C GLY A 86 -16.88 17.41 0.69
N ASP A 87 -17.11 17.94 -0.52
CA ASP A 87 -17.73 17.17 -1.60
C ASP A 87 -16.79 16.05 -2.04
N ARG A 88 -17.33 14.88 -2.42
CA ARG A 88 -16.53 13.71 -2.81
C ARG A 88 -16.31 13.69 -4.31
N ALA A 89 -15.04 13.43 -4.69
CA ALA A 89 -14.60 13.17 -6.05
C ALA A 89 -14.16 11.70 -6.17
N ALA A 90 -14.98 10.86 -6.81
CA ALA A 90 -14.64 9.45 -6.96
C ALA A 90 -13.83 9.19 -8.23
N MET A 91 -12.76 8.38 -8.09
CA MET A 91 -11.83 8.05 -9.15
C MET A 91 -11.94 6.57 -9.50
N VAL A 92 -12.40 6.26 -10.72
CA VAL A 92 -12.53 4.90 -11.23
C VAL A 92 -11.60 4.75 -12.43
N MET A 93 -10.30 4.73 -12.15
CA MET A 93 -9.25 4.79 -13.17
C MET A 93 -8.10 3.85 -12.85
N ARG A 94 -7.44 3.29 -13.86
CA ARG A 94 -6.13 2.65 -13.73
C ARG A 94 -5.03 3.68 -13.58
N ASN A 95 -3.81 3.21 -13.25
CA ASN A 95 -2.65 4.08 -13.18
C ASN A 95 -2.38 4.75 -14.53
N CYS A 96 -2.42 6.06 -14.53
CA CYS A 96 -1.99 6.95 -15.60
C CYS A 96 -1.58 8.30 -15.00
N PRO A 97 -0.85 9.15 -15.71
CA PRO A 97 -0.49 10.48 -15.22
C PRO A 97 -1.70 11.33 -14.81
N GLU A 98 -2.78 11.23 -15.56
CA GLU A 98 -4.01 12.00 -15.36
C GLU A 98 -4.73 11.61 -14.06
N TRP A 99 -4.51 10.38 -13.56
CA TRP A 99 -4.99 9.97 -12.23
C TRP A 99 -4.39 10.88 -11.13
N GLN A 100 -3.11 11.21 -11.23
CA GLN A 100 -2.45 12.09 -10.28
C GLN A 100 -2.97 13.53 -10.42
N ILE A 101 -3.19 14.00 -11.64
CA ILE A 101 -3.81 15.32 -11.89
C ILE A 101 -5.18 15.38 -11.22
N ALA A 102 -6.01 14.34 -11.38
CA ALA A 102 -7.34 14.26 -10.79
C ALA A 102 -7.31 14.23 -9.25
N PHE A 103 -6.41 13.42 -8.67
CA PHE A 103 -6.24 13.32 -7.21
C PHE A 103 -5.83 14.65 -6.59
N TRP A 104 -4.77 15.28 -7.14
CA TRP A 104 -4.28 16.54 -6.60
C TRP A 104 -5.21 17.72 -6.88
N ALA A 105 -5.94 17.69 -7.99
CA ALA A 105 -7.01 18.66 -8.24
C ALA A 105 -8.12 18.58 -7.17
N ALA A 106 -8.50 17.37 -6.75
CA ALA A 106 -9.46 17.19 -5.67
C ALA A 106 -8.91 17.76 -4.35
N GLN A 107 -7.65 17.49 -4.00
CA GLN A 107 -7.01 18.03 -2.79
C GLN A 107 -6.93 19.57 -2.82
N LEU A 108 -6.50 20.17 -3.95
CA LEU A 108 -6.40 21.62 -4.11
C LEU A 108 -7.77 22.33 -4.09
N ALA A 109 -8.84 21.61 -4.42
CA ALA A 109 -10.22 22.12 -4.34
C ALA A 109 -10.89 21.85 -2.97
N GLY A 110 -10.20 21.23 -2.01
CA GLY A 110 -10.73 20.82 -0.72
C GLY A 110 -11.76 19.69 -0.80
N LEU A 111 -11.79 18.95 -1.92
CA LEU A 111 -12.68 17.81 -2.09
C LEU A 111 -12.10 16.56 -1.45
N VAL A 112 -12.97 15.69 -0.97
CA VAL A 112 -12.57 14.37 -0.48
C VAL A 112 -12.33 13.45 -1.67
N ALA A 113 -11.07 13.06 -1.90
CA ALA A 113 -10.74 12.10 -2.95
C ALA A 113 -11.18 10.69 -2.55
N VAL A 114 -11.88 9.99 -3.45
CA VAL A 114 -12.35 8.63 -3.22
C VAL A 114 -11.82 7.71 -4.32
N PRO A 115 -10.57 7.20 -4.18
CA PRO A 115 -10.01 6.25 -5.11
C PRO A 115 -10.73 4.91 -5.03
N LEU A 116 -11.34 4.48 -6.12
CA LEU A 116 -12.08 3.23 -6.21
C LEU A 116 -11.30 2.19 -7.02
N ASN A 117 -11.47 0.93 -6.62
CA ASN A 117 -10.78 -0.17 -7.29
C ASN A 117 -11.28 -0.32 -8.75
N ALA A 118 -10.40 -0.02 -9.69
CA ALA A 118 -10.66 -0.08 -11.13
C ALA A 118 -10.92 -1.51 -11.67
N ARG A 119 -10.88 -2.54 -10.82
CA ARG A 119 -11.17 -3.93 -11.15
C ARG A 119 -12.51 -4.42 -10.57
N TRP A 120 -13.23 -3.58 -9.86
CA TRP A 120 -14.52 -3.93 -9.30
C TRP A 120 -15.58 -4.12 -10.38
N THR A 121 -16.52 -4.99 -10.07
CA THR A 121 -17.74 -5.20 -10.86
C THR A 121 -18.69 -4.01 -10.72
N VAL A 122 -19.70 -3.94 -11.60
CA VAL A 122 -20.76 -2.92 -11.52
C VAL A 122 -21.42 -2.91 -10.13
N ALA A 123 -21.77 -4.08 -9.60
CA ALA A 123 -22.44 -4.18 -8.29
C ALA A 123 -21.57 -3.68 -7.11
N GLU A 124 -20.26 -3.95 -7.15
CA GLU A 124 -19.32 -3.44 -6.14
C GLU A 124 -19.16 -1.93 -6.26
N LEU A 125 -19.07 -1.40 -7.49
CA LEU A 125 -18.98 0.04 -7.74
C LEU A 125 -20.26 0.76 -7.31
N GLU A 126 -21.45 0.25 -7.68
CA GLU A 126 -22.72 0.84 -7.27
C GLU A 126 -22.85 0.92 -5.75
N TYR A 127 -22.47 -0.15 -5.03
CA TYR A 127 -22.51 -0.15 -3.57
C TYR A 127 -21.66 0.99 -2.96
N VAL A 128 -20.42 1.16 -3.41
CA VAL A 128 -19.53 2.19 -2.85
C VAL A 128 -19.90 3.59 -3.32
N LEU A 129 -20.42 3.74 -4.53
CA LEU A 129 -20.91 5.02 -5.05
C LEU A 129 -22.18 5.49 -4.32
N ASP A 130 -23.09 4.56 -3.98
CA ASP A 130 -24.26 4.84 -3.15
C ASP A 130 -23.86 5.25 -1.73
N ASP A 131 -22.79 4.65 -1.19
CA ASP A 131 -22.28 4.95 0.14
C ASP A 131 -21.58 6.31 0.21
N CYS A 132 -20.62 6.59 -0.67
CA CYS A 132 -19.86 7.84 -0.65
C CYS A 132 -20.55 9.01 -1.36
N GLN A 133 -21.53 8.76 -2.23
CA GLN A 133 -22.33 9.78 -2.93
C GLN A 133 -21.45 10.89 -3.55
N PRO A 134 -20.59 10.59 -4.51
CA PRO A 134 -19.71 11.57 -5.10
C PRO A 134 -20.48 12.60 -5.94
N ARG A 135 -20.00 13.82 -5.97
CA ARG A 135 -20.53 14.91 -6.80
C ARG A 135 -19.93 14.89 -8.21
N VAL A 136 -18.73 14.36 -8.33
CA VAL A 136 -18.01 14.20 -9.60
C VAL A 136 -17.35 12.82 -9.67
N LEU A 137 -17.46 12.20 -10.84
CA LEU A 137 -16.76 10.97 -11.21
C LEU A 137 -15.63 11.30 -12.19
N LEU A 138 -14.45 10.77 -11.91
CA LEU A 138 -13.22 10.87 -12.70
C LEU A 138 -12.92 9.46 -13.19
N VAL A 139 -13.14 9.19 -14.48
CA VAL A 139 -13.27 7.82 -14.99
C VAL A 139 -12.42 7.65 -16.25
N ASP A 140 -11.62 6.59 -16.33
CA ASP A 140 -11.01 6.24 -17.62
C ASP A 140 -12.05 5.59 -18.56
N GLY A 141 -11.79 5.68 -19.88
CA GLY A 141 -12.75 5.26 -20.89
C GLY A 141 -13.21 3.81 -20.79
N GLU A 142 -12.33 2.89 -20.34
CA GLU A 142 -12.68 1.47 -20.19
C GLU A 142 -13.71 1.24 -19.06
N ARG A 143 -13.82 2.15 -18.08
CA ARG A 143 -14.68 1.99 -16.88
C ARG A 143 -15.94 2.84 -16.93
N LEU A 144 -16.05 3.71 -17.92
CA LEU A 144 -17.23 4.56 -18.06
C LEU A 144 -18.53 3.72 -18.06
N ALA A 145 -18.57 2.65 -18.83
CA ALA A 145 -19.75 1.79 -18.92
C ALA A 145 -20.12 1.12 -17.60
N LEU A 146 -19.17 0.95 -16.66
CA LEU A 146 -19.43 0.32 -15.36
C LEU A 146 -20.15 1.26 -14.38
N VAL A 147 -20.08 2.58 -14.60
CA VAL A 147 -20.63 3.61 -13.69
C VAL A 147 -21.71 4.48 -14.33
N ASP A 148 -21.96 4.34 -15.63
CA ASP A 148 -22.81 5.27 -16.39
C ASP A 148 -24.29 5.24 -15.94
N ASP A 149 -24.84 4.06 -15.66
CA ASP A 149 -26.22 3.93 -15.17
C ASP A 149 -26.36 4.54 -13.77
N TRP A 150 -25.42 4.29 -12.88
CA TRP A 150 -25.40 4.90 -11.55
C TRP A 150 -25.34 6.43 -11.65
N ARG A 151 -24.40 6.94 -12.46
CA ARG A 151 -24.19 8.38 -12.67
C ARG A 151 -25.46 9.09 -13.13
N ARG A 152 -26.18 8.51 -14.12
CA ARG A 152 -27.41 9.08 -14.66
C ARG A 152 -28.50 9.17 -13.59
N ARG A 153 -28.65 8.10 -12.78
CA ARG A 153 -29.60 8.08 -11.67
C ARG A 153 -29.26 9.10 -10.58
N ALA A 154 -27.99 9.23 -10.25
CA ALA A 154 -27.52 10.12 -9.20
C ALA A 154 -27.39 11.59 -9.66
N GLY A 155 -27.42 11.87 -10.95
CA GLY A 155 -27.15 13.20 -11.51
C GLY A 155 -25.72 13.68 -11.27
N ALA A 156 -24.77 12.75 -11.09
CA ALA A 156 -23.37 13.06 -10.85
C ALA A 156 -22.67 13.52 -12.15
N ARG A 157 -21.81 14.52 -12.03
CA ARG A 157 -20.95 14.94 -13.15
C ARG A 157 -19.91 13.87 -13.45
N VAL A 158 -19.48 13.77 -14.70
CA VAL A 158 -18.40 12.86 -15.10
C VAL A 158 -17.39 13.58 -16.00
N ILE A 159 -16.12 13.36 -15.70
CA ILE A 159 -15.00 13.69 -16.58
C ILE A 159 -14.36 12.36 -16.99
N THR A 160 -14.25 12.12 -18.29
CA THR A 160 -13.60 10.95 -18.84
C THR A 160 -12.17 11.27 -19.24
N PHE A 161 -11.28 10.33 -19.00
CA PHE A 161 -9.86 10.38 -19.32
C PHE A 161 -9.51 9.25 -20.29
N GLU A 162 -8.58 9.48 -21.21
CA GLU A 162 -8.13 8.49 -22.19
C GLU A 162 -9.30 7.82 -22.95
N HIS A 163 -10.29 8.60 -23.34
CA HIS A 163 -11.49 8.11 -24.01
C HIS A 163 -11.74 8.83 -25.34
N GLU A 164 -12.11 8.08 -26.40
CA GLU A 164 -12.35 8.65 -27.74
C GLU A 164 -13.75 9.29 -27.88
N GLY A 165 -14.71 8.86 -27.04
CA GLY A 165 -16.08 9.38 -27.04
C GLY A 165 -16.38 10.29 -25.85
N VAL A 166 -17.44 11.10 -25.96
CA VAL A 166 -17.97 11.90 -24.84
C VAL A 166 -19.18 11.17 -24.26
N ALA A 167 -19.17 10.92 -22.94
CA ALA A 167 -20.36 10.44 -22.25
C ALA A 167 -21.50 11.46 -22.40
N GLU A 168 -22.74 11.01 -22.60
CA GLU A 168 -23.90 11.91 -22.66
C GLU A 168 -23.98 12.74 -21.37
N GLY A 169 -23.91 14.07 -21.51
CA GLY A 169 -23.84 14.99 -20.36
C GLY A 169 -22.55 14.93 -19.55
N GLY A 170 -21.49 14.31 -20.09
CA GLY A 170 -20.15 14.29 -19.53
C GLY A 170 -19.18 15.19 -20.30
N GLU A 171 -17.96 15.27 -19.82
CA GLU A 171 -16.87 16.03 -20.44
C GLU A 171 -15.66 15.13 -20.61
N ARG A 172 -14.87 15.36 -21.68
CA ARG A 172 -13.56 14.71 -21.83
C ARG A 172 -12.49 15.65 -21.30
N TYR A 173 -11.55 15.10 -20.56
CA TYR A 173 -10.40 15.86 -20.06
C TYR A 173 -9.55 16.42 -21.21
N GLU A 174 -9.39 15.64 -22.28
CA GLU A 174 -8.62 16.01 -23.48
C GLU A 174 -9.23 17.18 -24.27
N ASP A 175 -10.52 17.47 -24.08
CA ASP A 175 -11.21 18.57 -24.74
C ASP A 175 -11.14 19.88 -23.91
N PHE A 176 -10.51 19.85 -22.73
CA PHE A 176 -10.35 21.05 -21.94
C PHE A 176 -9.38 22.03 -22.61
N PRO A 177 -9.56 23.34 -22.40
CA PRO A 177 -8.63 24.34 -22.92
C PRO A 177 -7.19 24.04 -22.49
N ALA A 178 -6.24 24.41 -23.35
CA ALA A 178 -4.82 24.30 -23.02
C ALA A 178 -4.54 24.98 -21.67
N VAL A 179 -3.82 24.26 -20.82
CA VAL A 179 -3.53 24.71 -19.46
C VAL A 179 -2.50 25.84 -19.50
N ASP A 180 -2.80 26.96 -18.85
CA ASP A 180 -1.80 28.01 -18.62
C ASP A 180 -0.76 27.47 -17.61
N PRO A 181 0.54 27.43 -17.96
CA PRO A 181 1.59 26.98 -17.03
C PRO A 181 1.68 27.78 -15.72
N ARG A 182 0.98 28.92 -15.65
CA ARG A 182 0.89 29.78 -14.46
C ARG A 182 -0.40 29.56 -13.68
N SER A 183 -1.21 28.56 -14.02
CA SER A 183 -2.45 28.27 -13.31
C SER A 183 -2.18 28.12 -11.81
N ALA A 184 -2.86 28.95 -11.01
CA ALA A 184 -2.81 28.89 -9.56
C ALA A 184 -3.98 28.06 -9.00
N PRO A 185 -3.85 27.48 -7.82
CA PRO A 185 -4.97 26.77 -7.17
C PRO A 185 -6.13 27.74 -6.89
N PRO A 186 -7.37 27.21 -6.75
CA PRO A 186 -8.51 28.02 -6.32
C PRO A 186 -8.28 28.55 -4.89
N GLN A 187 -8.90 29.67 -4.56
CA GLN A 187 -8.86 30.22 -3.21
C GLN A 187 -9.84 29.46 -2.31
N VAL A 188 -9.40 28.35 -1.76
CA VAL A 188 -10.19 27.47 -0.88
C VAL A 188 -9.42 27.26 0.42
N GLU A 189 -10.12 27.43 1.54
CA GLU A 189 -9.56 27.10 2.85
C GLU A 189 -9.64 25.57 3.05
N VAL A 190 -8.50 24.95 3.30
CA VAL A 190 -8.37 23.52 3.63
C VAL A 190 -7.69 23.40 4.98
N ARG A 191 -8.34 22.73 5.92
CA ARG A 191 -7.85 22.56 7.29
C ARG A 191 -7.27 21.19 7.50
N ALA A 192 -6.41 21.07 8.50
CA ALA A 192 -5.77 19.83 8.90
C ALA A 192 -6.78 18.72 9.27
N GLU A 193 -7.90 19.10 9.88
CA GLU A 193 -8.96 18.22 10.36
C GLU A 193 -9.98 17.83 9.28
N ASP A 194 -9.97 18.50 8.11
CA ASP A 194 -10.87 18.19 7.00
C ASP A 194 -10.56 16.80 6.41
N ASP A 195 -11.60 16.11 5.96
CA ASP A 195 -11.46 14.82 5.28
C ASP A 195 -10.72 15.00 3.96
N ALA A 196 -9.62 14.31 3.77
CA ALA A 196 -8.81 14.35 2.54
C ALA A 196 -9.14 13.18 1.60
N THR A 197 -9.28 11.97 2.16
CA THR A 197 -9.47 10.75 1.38
C THR A 197 -10.43 9.76 2.03
N ILE A 198 -11.13 8.99 1.20
CA ILE A 198 -11.86 7.78 1.61
C ILE A 198 -11.34 6.62 0.78
N PHE A 199 -10.62 5.69 1.40
CA PHE A 199 -10.19 4.45 0.77
C PHE A 199 -11.06 3.29 1.22
N TYR A 200 -11.68 2.59 0.27
CA TYR A 200 -12.52 1.44 0.59
C TYR A 200 -11.68 0.17 0.77
N THR A 201 -11.81 -0.47 1.93
CA THR A 201 -11.14 -1.73 2.26
C THR A 201 -12.08 -2.91 1.99
N SER A 202 -11.53 -4.06 1.62
CA SER A 202 -12.28 -5.31 1.63
C SER A 202 -12.52 -5.73 3.08
N GLY A 203 -13.65 -5.32 3.65
CA GLY A 203 -14.02 -5.65 5.03
C GLY A 203 -14.05 -7.17 5.29
N THR A 204 -13.87 -7.55 6.54
CA THR A 204 -13.99 -8.96 7.00
C THR A 204 -15.42 -9.50 6.86
N THR A 205 -16.41 -8.62 6.74
CA THR A 205 -17.84 -8.93 6.60
C THR A 205 -18.31 -9.05 5.15
N GLY A 206 -17.40 -8.99 4.17
CA GLY A 206 -17.68 -9.14 2.74
C GLY A 206 -18.06 -7.85 2.00
N ARG A 207 -18.43 -6.76 2.70
CA ARG A 207 -18.68 -5.45 2.08
C ARG A 207 -17.54 -4.48 2.36
N PRO A 208 -17.08 -3.69 1.36
CA PRO A 208 -16.06 -2.68 1.55
C PRO A 208 -16.49 -1.62 2.56
N LYS A 209 -15.56 -1.17 3.42
CA LYS A 209 -15.73 -0.04 4.34
C LYS A 209 -14.86 1.13 3.91
N GLY A 210 -15.38 2.33 3.93
CA GLY A 210 -14.64 3.55 3.59
C GLY A 210 -13.80 4.05 4.76
N ALA A 211 -12.50 3.87 4.72
CA ALA A 211 -11.56 4.39 5.72
C ALA A 211 -11.28 5.88 5.43
N VAL A 212 -11.62 6.76 6.38
CA VAL A 212 -11.53 8.22 6.20
C VAL A 212 -10.26 8.76 6.83
N ALA A 213 -9.36 9.28 6.01
CA ALA A 213 -8.18 9.99 6.49
C ALA A 213 -8.34 11.51 6.32
N THR A 214 -7.97 12.26 7.37
CA THR A 214 -7.91 13.72 7.33
C THR A 214 -6.67 14.20 6.57
N HIS A 215 -6.62 15.49 6.24
CA HIS A 215 -5.41 16.09 5.67
C HIS A 215 -4.21 15.93 6.60
N LEU A 216 -4.41 16.08 7.92
CA LEU A 216 -3.35 15.88 8.92
C LEU A 216 -2.81 14.45 8.91
N ALA A 217 -3.71 13.46 8.81
CA ALA A 217 -3.33 12.05 8.75
C ALA A 217 -2.52 11.73 7.49
N GLN A 218 -2.98 12.21 6.34
CA GLN A 218 -2.28 12.03 5.07
C GLN A 218 -0.93 12.75 5.02
N ALA A 219 -0.86 13.98 5.56
CA ALA A 219 0.39 14.73 5.67
C ALA A 219 1.40 14.02 6.59
N GLY A 220 0.93 13.44 7.71
CA GLY A 220 1.75 12.58 8.58
C GLY A 220 2.27 11.35 7.84
N ALA A 221 1.40 10.65 7.10
CA ALA A 221 1.80 9.51 6.29
C ALA A 221 2.84 9.88 5.22
N ALA A 222 2.81 11.09 4.68
CA ALA A 222 3.82 11.59 3.74
C ALA A 222 5.18 11.86 4.39
N GLN A 223 5.23 12.09 5.70
CA GLN A 223 6.49 12.29 6.44
C GLN A 223 7.21 10.97 6.76
N HIS A 224 6.48 9.86 6.95
CA HIS A 224 7.05 8.58 7.35
C HIS A 224 8.15 8.08 6.38
N PRO A 225 7.92 7.98 5.05
CA PRO A 225 8.96 7.51 4.14
C PRO A 225 10.15 8.47 4.06
N ARG A 226 9.93 9.78 4.26
CA ARG A 226 11.01 10.78 4.32
C ARG A 226 11.92 10.55 5.52
N TYR A 227 11.33 10.31 6.69
CA TYR A 227 12.06 9.97 7.90
C TYR A 227 12.89 8.70 7.71
N HIS A 228 12.26 7.61 7.26
CA HIS A 228 12.96 6.33 7.07
C HIS A 228 14.11 6.44 6.05
N ALA A 229 13.90 7.19 4.96
CA ALA A 229 14.97 7.46 3.98
C ALA A 229 16.13 8.26 4.60
N ALA A 230 15.81 9.29 5.41
CA ALA A 230 16.82 10.10 6.09
C ALA A 230 17.59 9.28 7.14
N ALA A 231 16.88 8.45 7.93
CA ALA A 231 17.51 7.58 8.93
C ALA A 231 18.43 6.54 8.27
N ALA A 232 18.00 5.89 7.19
CA ALA A 232 18.81 4.95 6.43
C ALA A 232 20.06 5.61 5.80
N ALA A 233 19.92 6.84 5.28
CA ALA A 233 21.04 7.60 4.75
C ALA A 233 22.09 7.89 5.83
N LEU A 234 21.66 8.44 6.97
CA LEU A 234 22.55 8.71 8.10
C LEU A 234 23.18 7.45 8.68
N GLY A 235 22.39 6.36 8.80
CA GLY A 235 22.87 5.05 9.26
C GLY A 235 23.98 4.48 8.38
N SER A 236 23.94 4.78 7.07
CA SER A 236 25.00 4.41 6.10
C SER A 236 26.09 5.48 5.91
N GLY A 237 26.13 6.50 6.77
CA GLY A 237 27.14 7.56 6.70
C GLY A 237 26.96 8.57 5.55
N ARG A 238 25.78 8.61 4.92
CA ARG A 238 25.41 9.55 3.88
C ARG A 238 24.56 10.68 4.44
N PHE A 239 24.62 11.86 3.83
CA PHE A 239 23.71 12.94 4.19
C PHE A 239 22.37 12.78 3.46
N PRO A 240 21.22 12.99 4.16
CA PRO A 240 19.91 12.99 3.53
C PRO A 240 19.82 14.00 2.38
N GLY A 241 19.17 13.61 1.28
CA GLY A 241 19.01 14.48 0.10
C GLY A 241 20.23 14.57 -0.82
N GLN A 242 21.32 13.88 -0.54
CA GLN A 242 22.45 13.76 -1.47
C GLN A 242 22.20 12.66 -2.51
N GLY A 243 22.51 12.98 -3.76
CA GLY A 243 22.38 12.07 -4.90
C GLY A 243 21.38 12.55 -5.94
N ALA A 244 21.24 11.80 -7.02
CA ALA A 244 20.23 12.05 -8.03
C ALA A 244 18.83 11.73 -7.50
N ALA A 245 17.84 12.50 -7.95
CA ALA A 245 16.44 12.21 -7.64
C ALA A 245 16.06 10.80 -8.13
N PRO A 246 15.23 10.04 -7.38
CA PRO A 246 14.85 8.70 -7.74
C PRO A 246 14.02 8.66 -9.02
N VAL A 247 14.20 7.62 -9.82
CA VAL A 247 13.26 7.22 -10.87
C VAL A 247 12.61 5.94 -10.39
N ALA A 248 11.34 6.00 -10.03
CA ALA A 248 10.62 4.89 -9.41
C ALA A 248 9.63 4.24 -10.38
N LEU A 249 9.67 2.91 -10.53
CA LEU A 249 8.64 2.16 -11.22
C LEU A 249 7.48 1.90 -10.24
N MET A 250 6.32 2.47 -10.54
CA MET A 250 5.11 2.35 -9.74
C MET A 250 4.26 1.18 -10.22
N THR A 251 4.23 0.10 -9.45
CA THR A 251 3.41 -1.08 -9.75
C THR A 251 2.18 -1.22 -8.85
N TYR A 252 2.13 -0.49 -7.73
CA TYR A 252 0.93 -0.43 -6.91
C TYR A 252 -0.20 0.32 -7.62
N PRO A 253 -1.45 -0.19 -7.58
CA PRO A 253 -2.60 0.58 -8.04
C PRO A 253 -2.79 1.83 -7.16
N PHE A 254 -3.07 2.98 -7.76
CA PHE A 254 -3.28 4.23 -7.02
C PHE A 254 -4.54 4.24 -6.15
N PHE A 255 -5.47 3.34 -6.37
CA PHE A 255 -6.62 3.15 -5.47
C PHE A 255 -6.26 2.37 -4.19
N HIS A 256 -4.98 2.10 -3.95
CA HIS A 256 -4.49 1.43 -2.74
C HIS A 256 -3.45 2.32 -2.03
N VAL A 257 -3.57 2.45 -0.70
CA VAL A 257 -2.70 3.33 0.11
C VAL A 257 -1.20 3.02 0.02
N ALA A 258 -0.81 1.79 -0.31
CA ALA A 258 0.59 1.45 -0.55
C ALA A 258 1.22 2.29 -1.67
N ALA A 259 0.43 2.67 -2.69
CA ALA A 259 0.88 3.56 -3.75
C ALA A 259 1.17 4.97 -3.23
N LEU A 260 0.41 5.48 -2.25
CA LEU A 260 0.63 6.81 -1.67
C LEU A 260 1.97 6.90 -0.95
N THR A 261 2.40 5.85 -0.24
CA THR A 261 3.72 5.81 0.41
C THR A 261 4.85 6.00 -0.60
N ALA A 262 4.81 5.26 -1.72
CA ALA A 262 5.81 5.39 -2.79
C ALA A 262 5.69 6.74 -3.53
N LEU A 263 4.47 7.23 -3.76
CA LEU A 263 4.18 8.54 -4.34
C LEU A 263 4.79 9.66 -3.50
N TYR A 264 4.45 9.73 -2.21
CA TYR A 264 4.93 10.78 -1.32
C TYR A 264 6.46 10.76 -1.16
N SER A 265 7.04 9.55 -1.05
CA SER A 265 8.50 9.38 -1.02
C SER A 265 9.17 9.98 -2.26
N THR A 266 8.64 9.70 -3.45
CA THR A 266 9.19 10.17 -4.73
C THR A 266 8.97 11.66 -4.92
N MET A 267 7.75 12.17 -4.67
CA MET A 267 7.41 13.58 -4.82
C MET A 267 8.23 14.48 -3.89
N SER A 268 8.48 14.06 -2.66
CA SER A 268 9.16 14.88 -1.65
C SER A 268 10.61 15.24 -2.01
N VAL A 269 11.20 14.57 -2.98
CA VAL A 269 12.59 14.76 -3.41
C VAL A 269 12.73 15.07 -4.91
N GLY A 270 11.64 15.44 -5.58
CA GLY A 270 11.64 15.77 -7.01
C GLY A 270 11.89 14.57 -7.92
N GLY A 271 11.53 13.37 -7.48
CA GLY A 271 11.71 12.15 -8.24
C GLY A 271 10.70 11.96 -9.38
N THR A 272 10.98 11.00 -10.25
CA THR A 272 10.13 10.61 -11.38
C THR A 272 9.38 9.32 -11.07
N LEU A 273 8.09 9.28 -11.37
CA LEU A 273 7.26 8.06 -11.37
C LEU A 273 7.06 7.55 -12.79
N VAL A 274 7.55 6.36 -13.06
CA VAL A 274 7.26 5.60 -14.28
C VAL A 274 6.06 4.70 -13.99
N LEU A 275 4.97 4.87 -14.70
CA LEU A 275 3.69 4.25 -14.42
C LEU A 275 3.42 3.06 -15.34
N MET A 276 2.93 1.98 -14.76
CA MET A 276 2.39 0.83 -15.50
C MET A 276 0.87 0.79 -15.33
N ARG A 277 0.15 0.73 -16.44
CA ARG A 277 -1.30 0.58 -16.44
C ARG A 277 -1.75 -0.82 -16.03
N ARG A 278 -0.99 -1.83 -16.45
CA ARG A 278 -1.14 -3.25 -16.10
C ARG A 278 0.23 -3.83 -15.79
N TRP A 279 0.28 -4.75 -14.84
CA TRP A 279 1.50 -5.45 -14.54
C TRP A 279 1.82 -6.46 -15.63
N ASP A 280 3.02 -6.36 -16.15
CA ASP A 280 3.70 -7.35 -16.99
C ASP A 280 5.19 -7.27 -16.67
N ALA A 281 5.82 -8.42 -16.41
CA ALA A 281 7.21 -8.44 -15.94
C ALA A 281 8.22 -8.11 -17.06
N ASP A 282 7.93 -8.48 -18.31
CA ASP A 282 8.81 -8.18 -19.45
C ASP A 282 8.71 -6.70 -19.82
N ASP A 283 7.50 -6.12 -19.79
CA ASP A 283 7.31 -4.67 -19.94
C ASP A 283 8.01 -3.90 -18.81
N ALA A 284 7.97 -4.41 -17.57
CA ALA A 284 8.68 -3.81 -16.44
C ALA A 284 10.19 -3.77 -16.66
N LEU A 285 10.81 -4.85 -17.16
CA LEU A 285 12.24 -4.86 -17.54
C LEU A 285 12.55 -3.82 -18.60
N ALA A 286 11.71 -3.73 -19.64
CA ALA A 286 11.87 -2.75 -20.72
C ALA A 286 11.78 -1.30 -20.20
N LEU A 287 10.84 -1.01 -19.28
CA LEU A 287 10.69 0.31 -18.65
C LEU A 287 11.87 0.64 -17.73
N ILE A 288 12.36 -0.34 -16.94
CA ILE A 288 13.54 -0.18 -16.08
C ILE A 288 14.74 0.24 -16.91
N ALA A 289 15.01 -0.46 -18.01
CA ALA A 289 16.12 -0.14 -18.91
C ALA A 289 15.93 1.23 -19.60
N ARG A 290 14.75 1.46 -20.19
CA ARG A 290 14.43 2.68 -20.96
C ARG A 290 14.53 3.94 -20.15
N HIS A 291 13.93 3.95 -18.94
CA HIS A 291 13.85 5.12 -18.08
C HIS A 291 14.93 5.16 -17.00
N ARG A 292 15.87 4.19 -17.03
CA ARG A 292 16.95 4.08 -16.03
C ARG A 292 16.40 4.07 -14.60
N VAL A 293 15.36 3.27 -14.37
CA VAL A 293 14.67 3.16 -13.09
C VAL A 293 15.67 2.76 -12.00
N THR A 294 15.65 3.49 -10.90
CA THR A 294 16.52 3.26 -9.74
C THR A 294 15.79 2.59 -8.57
N HIS A 295 14.46 2.73 -8.50
CA HIS A 295 13.62 2.24 -7.40
C HIS A 295 12.47 1.40 -7.96
N PHE A 296 12.41 0.15 -7.53
CA PHE A 296 11.24 -0.70 -7.74
C PHE A 296 10.37 -0.69 -6.47
N SER A 297 9.05 -0.60 -6.63
CA SER A 297 8.09 -0.72 -5.54
C SER A 297 6.88 -1.55 -5.98
N GLY A 298 6.61 -2.66 -5.28
CA GLY A 298 5.52 -3.55 -5.63
C GLY A 298 5.13 -4.53 -4.53
N VAL A 299 4.04 -5.27 -4.77
CA VAL A 299 3.67 -6.40 -3.89
C VAL A 299 4.64 -7.56 -4.08
N PRO A 300 4.75 -8.49 -3.11
CA PRO A 300 5.70 -9.61 -3.20
C PRO A 300 5.56 -10.44 -4.48
N THR A 301 4.35 -10.61 -5.00
CA THR A 301 4.12 -11.35 -6.25
C THR A 301 4.74 -10.66 -7.46
N THR A 302 4.52 -9.34 -7.62
CA THR A 302 5.16 -8.59 -8.73
C THR A 302 6.68 -8.53 -8.58
N ALA A 303 7.17 -8.51 -7.34
CA ALA A 303 8.60 -8.57 -7.05
C ALA A 303 9.22 -9.91 -7.50
N LEU A 304 8.57 -11.03 -7.18
CA LEU A 304 9.01 -12.35 -7.63
C LEU A 304 8.93 -12.51 -9.14
N ASP A 305 7.83 -12.07 -9.77
CA ASP A 305 7.67 -12.11 -11.22
C ASP A 305 8.79 -11.32 -11.93
N LEU A 306 9.18 -10.14 -11.41
CA LEU A 306 10.27 -9.34 -11.95
C LEU A 306 11.61 -10.07 -11.84
N LEU A 307 11.89 -10.70 -10.69
CA LEU A 307 13.13 -11.47 -10.50
C LEU A 307 13.17 -12.70 -11.42
N ASP A 308 12.04 -13.40 -11.58
CA ASP A 308 11.93 -14.55 -12.49
C ASP A 308 12.16 -14.11 -13.94
N ALA A 309 11.60 -12.98 -14.37
CA ALA A 309 11.82 -12.43 -15.71
C ALA A 309 13.28 -12.01 -15.92
N ALA A 310 13.90 -11.33 -14.94
CA ALA A 310 15.31 -10.93 -15.02
C ALA A 310 16.26 -12.14 -15.06
N GLU A 311 15.94 -13.23 -14.37
CA GLU A 311 16.74 -14.47 -14.46
C GLU A 311 16.56 -15.15 -15.81
N ARG A 312 15.34 -15.24 -16.32
CA ARG A 312 15.02 -15.86 -17.59
C ARG A 312 15.67 -15.14 -18.77
N THR A 313 15.71 -13.81 -18.74
CA THR A 313 16.29 -12.97 -19.81
C THR A 313 17.79 -12.71 -19.64
N GLY A 314 18.36 -13.01 -18.48
CA GLY A 314 19.74 -12.66 -18.15
C GLY A 314 19.93 -11.17 -17.82
N ASP A 315 18.84 -10.41 -17.59
CA ASP A 315 18.91 -9.00 -17.19
C ASP A 315 19.48 -8.88 -15.76
N ASP A 316 20.43 -7.98 -15.59
CA ASP A 316 21.09 -7.76 -14.32
C ASP A 316 20.46 -6.60 -13.50
N LEU A 317 19.38 -5.99 -13.98
CA LEU A 317 18.73 -4.83 -13.37
C LEU A 317 19.72 -3.71 -13.05
N ALA A 318 20.60 -3.39 -14.00
CA ALA A 318 21.82 -2.59 -13.80
C ALA A 318 21.58 -1.23 -13.13
N THR A 319 20.44 -0.60 -13.37
CA THR A 319 20.11 0.74 -12.83
C THR A 319 19.40 0.70 -11.48
N LEU A 320 18.83 -0.46 -11.08
CA LEU A 320 18.16 -0.58 -9.79
C LEU A 320 19.15 -0.51 -8.63
N THR A 321 18.81 0.32 -7.67
CA THR A 321 19.52 0.49 -6.40
C THR A 321 18.65 0.13 -5.19
N HIS A 322 17.33 0.20 -5.32
CA HIS A 322 16.37 -0.06 -4.25
C HIS A 322 15.25 -0.98 -4.74
N PHE A 323 14.91 -1.95 -3.92
CA PHE A 323 13.89 -2.94 -4.20
C PHE A 323 12.93 -3.04 -3.02
N SER A 324 11.77 -2.39 -3.14
CA SER A 324 10.80 -2.26 -2.06
C SER A 324 9.61 -3.18 -2.26
N THR A 325 9.20 -3.87 -1.19
CA THR A 325 7.98 -4.67 -1.15
C THR A 325 7.06 -4.19 -0.03
N GLY A 326 5.75 -4.36 -0.21
CA GLY A 326 4.77 -4.00 0.81
C GLY A 326 3.35 -4.42 0.41
N GLY A 327 2.37 -4.14 1.26
CA GLY A 327 0.96 -4.50 1.04
C GLY A 327 0.63 -5.96 1.38
N ALA A 328 1.63 -6.83 1.47
CA ALA A 328 1.56 -8.20 1.97
C ALA A 328 2.91 -8.62 2.54
N ALA A 329 2.93 -9.67 3.37
CA ALA A 329 4.18 -10.25 3.86
C ALA A 329 5.01 -10.80 2.68
N ALA A 330 6.28 -10.39 2.61
CA ALA A 330 7.21 -10.90 1.61
C ALA A 330 7.84 -12.22 2.12
N PRO A 331 7.94 -13.26 1.29
CA PRO A 331 8.68 -14.46 1.67
C PRO A 331 10.15 -14.13 1.97
N PRO A 332 10.74 -14.63 3.06
CA PRO A 332 12.16 -14.44 3.37
C PRO A 332 13.10 -14.81 2.21
N ALA A 333 12.76 -15.84 1.45
CA ALA A 333 13.46 -16.30 0.26
C ALA A 333 13.65 -15.19 -0.80
N LEU A 334 12.76 -14.19 -0.89
CA LEU A 334 12.90 -13.05 -1.80
C LEU A 334 14.14 -12.23 -1.45
N VAL A 335 14.33 -11.90 -0.18
CA VAL A 335 15.48 -11.12 0.30
C VAL A 335 16.78 -11.88 0.10
N THR A 336 16.78 -13.19 0.42
CA THR A 336 17.93 -14.09 0.20
C THR A 336 18.31 -14.15 -1.29
N ARG A 337 17.33 -14.26 -2.18
CA ARG A 337 17.52 -14.30 -3.63
C ARG A 337 18.10 -12.98 -4.17
N LEU A 338 17.59 -11.84 -3.70
CA LEU A 338 18.14 -10.52 -4.03
C LEU A 338 19.61 -10.39 -3.60
N ALA A 339 19.91 -10.79 -2.36
CA ALA A 339 21.26 -10.71 -1.81
C ALA A 339 22.24 -11.62 -2.58
N ALA A 340 21.84 -12.85 -2.90
CA ALA A 340 22.66 -13.81 -3.63
C ALA A 340 23.02 -13.33 -5.05
N ARG A 341 22.06 -12.70 -5.77
CA ARG A 341 22.26 -12.29 -7.16
C ARG A 341 22.88 -10.90 -7.30
N TYR A 342 22.47 -9.96 -6.48
CA TYR A 342 22.83 -8.54 -6.66
C TYR A 342 23.71 -7.99 -5.53
N GLY A 343 23.94 -8.77 -4.47
CA GLY A 343 24.76 -8.37 -3.33
C GLY A 343 24.21 -7.11 -2.64
N HIS A 344 25.13 -6.17 -2.36
CA HIS A 344 24.76 -4.87 -1.77
C HIS A 344 24.36 -3.80 -2.82
N ARG A 345 24.44 -4.10 -4.12
CA ARG A 345 24.08 -3.15 -5.18
C ARG A 345 22.59 -2.77 -5.13
N ILE A 346 21.73 -3.74 -4.88
CA ILE A 346 20.29 -3.51 -4.70
C ILE A 346 19.95 -3.63 -3.21
N GLU A 347 19.49 -2.54 -2.62
CA GLU A 347 19.07 -2.49 -1.24
C GLU A 347 17.62 -3.00 -1.12
N PRO A 348 17.38 -4.11 -0.40
CA PRO A 348 16.02 -4.58 -0.14
C PRO A 348 15.37 -3.69 0.91
N ARG A 349 14.06 -3.46 0.75
CA ARG A 349 13.23 -2.69 1.67
C ARG A 349 11.87 -3.34 1.83
N THR A 350 11.30 -3.24 3.02
CA THR A 350 9.90 -3.55 3.25
C THR A 350 9.30 -2.58 4.26
N GLY A 351 7.98 -2.55 4.31
CA GLY A 351 7.25 -1.75 5.26
C GLY A 351 5.89 -2.37 5.57
N TYR A 352 5.37 -2.03 6.73
CA TYR A 352 4.04 -2.43 7.17
C TYR A 352 3.15 -1.20 7.30
N GLY A 353 1.91 -1.37 6.93
CA GLY A 353 0.84 -0.39 7.07
C GLY A 353 -0.48 -0.92 6.53
N LEU A 354 -1.53 -0.25 6.87
CA LEU A 354 -2.91 -0.60 6.53
C LEU A 354 -3.58 0.61 5.86
N THR A 355 -4.77 0.42 5.32
CA THR A 355 -5.58 1.54 4.86
C THR A 355 -5.88 2.48 6.02
N GLU A 356 -6.10 1.91 7.19
CA GLU A 356 -6.40 2.61 8.45
C GLU A 356 -5.22 3.39 9.02
N THR A 357 -4.01 3.19 8.50
CA THR A 357 -2.81 3.98 8.84
C THR A 357 -2.42 4.99 7.75
N SER A 358 -3.27 5.21 6.74
CA SER A 358 -3.06 6.09 5.58
C SER A 358 -1.81 5.73 4.75
N GLY A 359 -1.18 4.60 5.00
CA GLY A 359 0.03 4.14 4.33
C GLY A 359 0.97 3.37 5.24
N GLY A 360 2.26 3.31 4.89
CA GLY A 360 3.29 2.63 5.67
C GLY A 360 3.63 3.38 6.95
N VAL A 361 3.67 2.68 8.09
CA VAL A 361 3.99 3.21 9.42
C VAL A 361 5.23 2.57 10.04
N LEU A 362 5.59 1.37 9.61
CA LEU A 362 6.84 0.69 9.96
C LEU A 362 7.67 0.51 8.70
N ALA A 363 8.98 0.54 8.82
CA ALA A 363 9.87 0.21 7.71
C ALA A 363 11.20 -0.38 8.18
N VAL A 364 11.79 -1.23 7.32
CA VAL A 364 13.13 -1.80 7.45
C VAL A 364 13.80 -1.85 6.10
N SER A 365 15.13 -1.70 6.07
CA SER A 365 15.91 -1.70 4.82
C SER A 365 17.33 -2.22 5.00
N GLY A 366 17.99 -2.49 3.90
CA GLY A 366 19.42 -2.79 3.84
C GLY A 366 19.82 -4.03 4.62
N ASP A 367 20.91 -3.92 5.39
CA ASP A 367 21.48 -5.06 6.12
C ASP A 367 20.59 -5.52 7.28
N GLU A 368 19.85 -4.61 7.90
CA GLU A 368 18.87 -4.99 8.92
C GLU A 368 17.83 -5.95 8.33
N TYR A 369 17.26 -5.61 7.18
CA TYR A 369 16.26 -6.46 6.52
C TYR A 369 16.88 -7.76 5.96
N ARG A 370 18.15 -7.74 5.53
CA ARG A 370 18.87 -8.98 5.11
C ARG A 370 19.07 -9.94 6.26
N ASN A 371 19.36 -9.41 7.45
CA ASN A 371 19.62 -10.22 8.64
C ASN A 371 18.33 -10.75 9.29
N GLU A 372 17.23 -10.00 9.17
CA GLU A 372 15.92 -10.36 9.74
C GLU A 372 14.79 -10.17 8.69
N PRO A 373 14.69 -11.07 7.69
CA PRO A 373 13.75 -10.94 6.58
C PRO A 373 12.25 -11.03 6.97
N ALA A 374 11.95 -11.52 8.17
CA ALA A 374 10.58 -11.56 8.72
C ALA A 374 10.19 -10.26 9.45
N GLY A 375 11.16 -9.35 9.69
CA GLY A 375 10.94 -8.09 10.39
C GLY A 375 10.11 -7.10 9.57
N ALA A 376 9.24 -6.35 10.24
CA ALA A 376 8.53 -5.19 9.67
C ALA A 376 9.24 -3.87 9.98
N GLY A 377 10.23 -3.89 10.86
CA GLY A 377 11.11 -2.76 11.19
C GLY A 377 10.61 -1.88 12.34
N ALA A 378 11.09 -0.64 12.34
CA ALA A 378 10.78 0.34 13.38
C ALA A 378 9.62 1.25 12.98
N PRO A 379 8.85 1.78 13.96
CA PRO A 379 7.84 2.78 13.71
C PRO A 379 8.45 4.13 13.30
N ALA A 380 7.70 4.86 12.48
CA ALA A 380 7.98 6.27 12.23
C ALA A 380 7.79 7.09 13.52
N PRO A 381 8.46 8.26 13.68
CA PRO A 381 8.44 9.02 14.94
C PRO A 381 7.06 9.39 15.47
N ALA A 382 6.12 9.71 14.59
CA ALA A 382 4.74 10.05 14.96
C ALA A 382 3.81 8.84 15.07
N VAL A 383 4.36 7.63 15.30
CA VAL A 383 3.62 6.37 15.46
C VAL A 383 4.06 5.66 16.72
N GLU A 384 3.14 5.38 17.60
CA GLU A 384 3.32 4.56 18.79
C GLU A 384 2.83 3.15 18.54
N VAL A 385 3.56 2.17 19.06
CA VAL A 385 3.30 0.74 18.93
C VAL A 385 3.06 0.15 20.33
N ARG A 386 2.05 -0.71 20.45
CA ARG A 386 1.79 -1.51 21.63
C ARG A 386 1.45 -2.94 21.21
N ILE A 387 1.97 -3.93 21.89
CA ILE A 387 1.59 -5.33 21.72
C ILE A 387 0.72 -5.73 22.90
N VAL A 388 -0.47 -6.22 22.63
CA VAL A 388 -1.55 -6.37 23.61
C VAL A 388 -2.05 -7.81 23.65
N GLY A 389 -2.17 -8.36 24.85
CA GLY A 389 -2.70 -9.69 25.11
C GLY A 389 -4.23 -9.76 25.00
N VAL A 390 -4.78 -10.93 25.26
CA VAL A 390 -6.24 -11.19 25.20
C VAL A 390 -7.04 -10.43 26.27
N ASP A 391 -6.37 -9.99 27.33
CA ASP A 391 -6.91 -9.21 28.43
C ASP A 391 -6.85 -7.68 28.18
N ALA A 392 -6.46 -7.25 27.00
CA ALA A 392 -6.21 -5.88 26.60
C ALA A 392 -5.05 -5.19 27.35
N GLU A 393 -4.19 -5.97 28.04
CA GLU A 393 -2.99 -5.45 28.70
C GLU A 393 -1.73 -5.68 27.82
N PRO A 394 -0.71 -4.80 27.96
CA PRO A 394 0.55 -5.00 27.25
C PRO A 394 1.25 -6.31 27.64
N VAL A 395 1.74 -7.05 26.64
CA VAL A 395 2.54 -8.26 26.89
C VAL A 395 4.03 -7.93 27.08
N PRO A 396 4.82 -8.79 27.73
CA PRO A 396 6.27 -8.67 27.83
C PRO A 396 6.94 -8.59 26.46
N GLU A 397 8.11 -7.93 26.42
CA GLU A 397 8.88 -7.82 25.19
C GLU A 397 9.27 -9.19 24.63
N GLY A 398 9.03 -9.37 23.34
CA GLY A 398 9.28 -10.62 22.61
C GLY A 398 8.13 -11.61 22.64
N GLU A 399 7.12 -11.41 23.46
CA GLU A 399 5.90 -12.23 23.44
C GLU A 399 4.93 -11.76 22.34
N PRO A 400 4.19 -12.67 21.71
CA PRO A 400 3.22 -12.32 20.69
C PRO A 400 1.92 -11.77 21.31
N GLY A 401 1.37 -10.73 20.69
CA GLY A 401 0.07 -10.14 21.02
C GLY A 401 -0.47 -9.35 19.86
N GLU A 402 -1.67 -8.80 19.97
CA GLU A 402 -2.25 -7.94 18.94
C GLU A 402 -1.46 -6.64 18.83
N LEU A 403 -1.08 -6.27 17.60
CA LEU A 403 -0.46 -4.99 17.31
C LEU A 403 -1.50 -3.88 17.39
N TRP A 404 -1.31 -2.95 18.30
CA TRP A 404 -2.09 -1.72 18.39
C TRP A 404 -1.22 -0.53 18.01
N LEU A 405 -1.81 0.41 17.27
CA LEU A 405 -1.12 1.60 16.76
C LEU A 405 -1.82 2.88 17.23
N ARG A 406 -1.04 3.93 17.51
CA ARG A 406 -1.55 5.27 17.77
C ARG A 406 -0.63 6.31 17.13
N GLY A 407 -1.19 7.38 16.58
CA GLY A 407 -0.40 8.48 16.01
C GLY A 407 -1.10 9.23 14.89
N GLN A 408 -0.39 10.20 14.33
CA GLN A 408 -0.92 11.20 13.41
C GLN A 408 -1.56 10.62 12.15
N SER A 409 -1.02 9.53 11.60
CA SER A 409 -1.42 9.00 10.30
C SER A 409 -2.64 8.06 10.34
N LEU A 410 -3.24 7.86 11.51
CA LEU A 410 -4.44 7.01 11.63
C LEU A 410 -5.67 7.69 11.01
N ILE A 411 -6.55 6.89 10.43
CA ILE A 411 -7.87 7.34 10.00
C ILE A 411 -8.66 7.90 11.19
N ARG A 412 -9.57 8.85 10.94
CA ARG A 412 -10.49 9.31 11.98
C ARG A 412 -11.62 8.31 12.26
N GLY A 413 -11.84 7.36 11.36
CA GLY A 413 -12.87 6.33 11.45
C GLY A 413 -13.34 5.85 10.09
N TYR A 414 -14.37 5.00 10.09
CA TYR A 414 -15.01 4.52 8.87
C TYR A 414 -16.17 5.43 8.48
N TRP A 415 -16.30 5.68 7.18
CA TRP A 415 -17.33 6.52 6.60
C TRP A 415 -18.72 5.99 6.93
N ARG A 416 -19.54 6.81 7.62
CA ARG A 416 -20.91 6.49 8.04
C ARG A 416 -21.07 5.16 8.79
N ASP A 417 -20.00 4.66 9.43
CA ASP A 417 -20.02 3.41 10.19
C ASP A 417 -19.37 3.64 11.58
N GLU A 418 -20.14 4.27 12.48
CA GLU A 418 -19.72 4.56 13.87
C GLU A 418 -19.48 3.27 14.64
N ALA A 419 -20.28 2.23 14.38
CA ALA A 419 -20.15 0.94 15.07
C ALA A 419 -18.82 0.26 14.70
N ALA A 420 -18.44 0.24 13.41
CA ALA A 420 -17.14 -0.28 13.00
C ALA A 420 -15.99 0.59 13.52
N THR A 421 -16.16 1.91 13.57
CA THR A 421 -15.16 2.82 14.13
C THR A 421 -14.93 2.53 15.61
N ALA A 422 -16.01 2.46 16.41
CA ALA A 422 -15.91 2.14 17.83
C ALA A 422 -15.30 0.75 18.10
N ALA A 423 -15.59 -0.24 17.23
CA ALA A 423 -15.00 -1.57 17.35
C ALA A 423 -13.50 -1.60 17.02
N ALA A 424 -13.02 -0.73 16.13
CA ALA A 424 -11.64 -0.68 15.67
C ALA A 424 -10.71 0.11 16.59
N PHE A 425 -11.25 1.03 17.41
CA PHE A 425 -10.46 1.89 18.28
C PHE A 425 -10.78 1.66 19.74
N GLU A 426 -9.75 1.73 20.59
CA GLU A 426 -9.87 1.64 22.04
C GLU A 426 -8.88 2.59 22.73
N GLY A 427 -9.36 3.56 23.50
CA GLY A 427 -8.53 4.55 24.19
C GLY A 427 -7.57 5.32 23.26
N GLY A 428 -7.99 5.61 22.03
CA GLY A 428 -7.15 6.28 21.01
C GLY A 428 -6.18 5.34 20.28
N TRP A 429 -6.18 4.03 20.57
CA TRP A 429 -5.40 3.01 19.88
C TRP A 429 -6.23 2.31 18.83
N PHE A 430 -5.66 2.15 17.64
CA PHE A 430 -6.23 1.36 16.56
C PHE A 430 -5.81 -0.11 16.69
N LYS A 431 -6.79 -1.00 16.71
CA LYS A 431 -6.61 -2.47 16.76
C LYS A 431 -6.43 -3.01 15.37
N THR A 432 -5.23 -3.49 15.04
CA THR A 432 -4.91 -3.88 13.65
C THR A 432 -5.49 -5.24 13.25
N GLY A 433 -5.77 -6.11 14.21
CA GLY A 433 -6.10 -7.51 13.97
C GLY A 433 -4.90 -8.34 13.49
N ASP A 434 -3.70 -7.80 13.56
CA ASP A 434 -2.46 -8.50 13.23
C ASP A 434 -1.71 -8.87 14.53
N LEU A 435 -1.24 -10.12 14.62
CA LEU A 435 -0.41 -10.61 15.71
C LEU A 435 1.04 -10.22 15.43
N ALA A 436 1.72 -9.64 16.41
CA ALA A 436 3.09 -9.20 16.27
C ALA A 436 3.90 -9.40 17.56
N THR A 437 5.22 -9.30 17.44
CA THR A 437 6.15 -9.17 18.57
C THR A 437 6.96 -7.89 18.44
N VAL A 438 7.48 -7.38 19.56
CA VAL A 438 8.44 -6.27 19.58
C VAL A 438 9.69 -6.72 20.33
N ARG A 439 10.87 -6.46 19.73
CA ARG A 439 12.17 -6.61 20.39
C ARG A 439 13.06 -5.42 20.04
N ASP A 440 13.67 -4.80 21.04
CA ASP A 440 14.52 -3.61 20.85
C ASP A 440 13.88 -2.53 19.97
N GLY A 441 12.55 -2.30 20.15
CA GLY A 441 11.78 -1.34 19.34
C GLY A 441 11.50 -1.75 17.89
N ARG A 442 11.83 -2.97 17.50
CA ARG A 442 11.58 -3.58 16.17
C ARG A 442 10.35 -4.47 16.23
N VAL A 443 9.46 -4.28 15.28
CA VAL A 443 8.23 -5.05 15.14
C VAL A 443 8.44 -6.17 14.14
N ALA A 444 7.99 -7.37 14.47
CA ALA A 444 7.84 -8.47 13.54
C ALA A 444 6.38 -8.93 13.51
N ILE A 445 5.79 -8.98 12.32
CA ILE A 445 4.43 -9.47 12.14
C ILE A 445 4.46 -10.99 12.10
N VAL A 446 3.71 -11.63 13.00
CA VAL A 446 3.64 -13.09 13.12
C VAL A 446 2.58 -13.66 12.18
N ASP A 447 1.34 -13.13 12.27
CA ASP A 447 0.22 -13.53 11.39
C ASP A 447 -0.97 -12.57 11.57
N ARG A 448 -2.07 -12.85 10.88
CA ARG A 448 -3.37 -12.22 11.17
C ARG A 448 -4.15 -13.07 12.18
N ILE A 449 -4.70 -12.44 13.19
CA ILE A 449 -5.47 -13.14 14.25
C ILE A 449 -6.58 -14.02 13.64
N LYS A 450 -7.28 -13.54 12.62
CA LYS A 450 -8.35 -14.27 11.93
C LYS A 450 -7.90 -15.39 10.97
N ASP A 451 -6.61 -15.42 10.65
CA ASP A 451 -6.02 -16.40 9.74
C ASP A 451 -5.25 -17.49 10.49
N ILE A 452 -5.10 -17.37 11.82
CA ILE A 452 -4.53 -18.39 12.70
C ILE A 452 -5.42 -19.63 12.66
N VAL A 453 -4.81 -20.82 12.60
CA VAL A 453 -5.51 -22.11 12.64
C VAL A 453 -5.36 -22.72 14.03
N LEU A 454 -6.49 -23.03 14.66
CA LEU A 454 -6.54 -23.69 15.98
C LEU A 454 -6.78 -25.19 15.81
N ARG A 455 -5.69 -25.97 15.80
CA ARG A 455 -5.72 -27.39 15.52
C ARG A 455 -5.50 -28.23 16.79
N GLY A 456 -6.57 -28.79 17.36
CA GLY A 456 -6.47 -29.68 18.51
C GLY A 456 -5.84 -29.06 19.76
N GLY A 457 -6.01 -27.76 19.95
CA GLY A 457 -5.39 -26.97 21.03
C GLY A 457 -4.04 -26.35 20.71
N GLU A 458 -3.45 -26.70 19.56
CA GLU A 458 -2.22 -26.09 19.06
C GLU A 458 -2.53 -24.90 18.15
N THR A 459 -1.73 -23.85 18.25
CA THR A 459 -1.82 -22.66 17.40
C THR A 459 -0.88 -22.81 16.21
N VAL A 460 -1.43 -22.73 14.98
CA VAL A 460 -0.67 -22.76 13.75
C VAL A 460 -0.75 -21.39 13.06
N TYR A 461 0.40 -20.78 12.86
CA TYR A 461 0.53 -19.54 12.12
C TYR A 461 0.66 -19.83 10.63
N CYS A 462 -0.32 -19.42 9.84
CA CYS A 462 -0.33 -19.66 8.39
C CYS A 462 0.91 -19.09 7.70
N ALA A 463 1.35 -17.91 8.11
CA ALA A 463 2.52 -17.26 7.53
C ALA A 463 3.81 -18.09 7.74
N GLN A 464 3.95 -18.76 8.87
CA GLN A 464 5.10 -19.63 9.14
C GLN A 464 5.13 -20.85 8.21
N VAL A 465 3.98 -21.48 8.00
CA VAL A 465 3.85 -22.62 7.09
C VAL A 465 4.03 -22.20 5.63
N GLU A 466 3.50 -21.02 5.24
CA GLU A 466 3.73 -20.44 3.92
C GLU A 466 5.23 -20.18 3.68
N ALA A 467 5.94 -19.63 4.65
CA ALA A 467 7.39 -19.41 4.56
C ALA A 467 8.15 -20.72 4.33
N ALA A 468 7.85 -21.76 5.10
CA ALA A 468 8.47 -23.09 4.94
C ALA A 468 8.16 -23.73 3.57
N LEU A 469 6.96 -23.53 3.03
CA LEU A 469 6.60 -23.96 1.67
C LEU A 469 7.38 -23.19 0.60
N HIS A 470 7.56 -21.88 0.76
CA HIS A 470 8.35 -21.07 -0.17
C HIS A 470 9.84 -21.43 -0.20
N ASP A 471 10.37 -22.02 0.89
CA ASP A 471 11.76 -22.51 0.94
C ASP A 471 11.96 -23.83 0.15
N LEU A 472 10.87 -24.46 -0.31
CA LEU A 472 10.95 -25.67 -1.13
C LEU A 472 11.24 -25.29 -2.60
N PRO A 473 12.29 -25.87 -3.24
CA PRO A 473 12.72 -25.47 -4.59
C PRO A 473 11.62 -25.57 -5.66
N ALA A 474 10.68 -26.51 -5.49
CA ALA A 474 9.59 -26.74 -6.43
C ALA A 474 8.44 -25.72 -6.32
N VAL A 475 8.35 -24.98 -5.20
CA VAL A 475 7.22 -24.09 -4.91
C VAL A 475 7.51 -22.68 -5.40
N ALA A 476 6.60 -22.15 -6.23
CA ALA A 476 6.63 -20.76 -6.71
C ALA A 476 5.78 -19.84 -5.81
N ASP A 477 4.66 -20.35 -5.27
CA ASP A 477 3.73 -19.60 -4.42
C ASP A 477 2.95 -20.55 -3.52
N ALA A 478 2.53 -20.06 -2.34
CA ALA A 478 1.79 -20.85 -1.37
C ALA A 478 0.73 -20.02 -0.65
N ALA A 479 -0.38 -20.66 -0.30
CA ALA A 479 -1.40 -20.09 0.57
C ALA A 479 -1.88 -21.14 1.56
N VAL A 480 -1.81 -20.80 2.85
CA VAL A 480 -2.19 -21.67 3.97
C VAL A 480 -3.43 -21.09 4.66
N PHE A 481 -4.33 -21.97 5.09
CA PHE A 481 -5.58 -21.58 5.73
C PHE A 481 -6.17 -22.72 6.56
N GLY A 482 -6.99 -22.39 7.56
CA GLY A 482 -7.73 -23.36 8.35
C GLY A 482 -9.01 -23.81 7.64
N VAL A 483 -9.35 -25.08 7.79
CA VAL A 483 -10.67 -25.63 7.42
C VAL A 483 -11.28 -26.35 8.60
N PRO A 484 -12.60 -26.32 8.81
CA PRO A 484 -13.25 -26.97 9.94
C PRO A 484 -12.95 -28.49 9.99
N HIS A 485 -12.75 -29.00 11.19
CA HIS A 485 -12.51 -30.44 11.45
C HIS A 485 -13.24 -30.88 12.72
N ASP A 486 -14.03 -31.96 12.62
CA ASP A 486 -14.97 -32.39 13.67
C ASP A 486 -14.31 -32.67 15.04
N ARG A 487 -13.06 -33.14 15.06
CA ARG A 487 -12.35 -33.52 16.30
C ARG A 487 -11.28 -32.52 16.72
N LEU A 488 -10.71 -31.77 15.79
CA LEU A 488 -9.57 -30.88 16.05
C LEU A 488 -9.97 -29.39 16.10
N GLY A 489 -11.26 -29.08 15.84
CA GLY A 489 -11.72 -27.72 15.62
C GLY A 489 -11.42 -27.27 14.21
N GLU A 490 -10.12 -27.12 13.90
CA GLU A 490 -9.64 -26.86 12.54
C GLU A 490 -8.51 -27.82 12.16
N GLU A 491 -8.25 -27.93 10.87
CA GLU A 491 -7.04 -28.53 10.31
C GLU A 491 -6.38 -27.60 9.30
N VAL A 492 -5.10 -27.80 9.09
CA VAL A 492 -4.28 -26.97 8.18
C VAL A 492 -4.47 -27.45 6.75
N ALA A 493 -4.88 -26.55 5.88
CA ALA A 493 -4.95 -26.73 4.43
C ALA A 493 -3.98 -25.80 3.71
N ALA A 494 -3.44 -26.23 2.58
CA ALA A 494 -2.59 -25.42 1.74
C ALA A 494 -2.87 -25.62 0.25
N VAL A 495 -2.74 -24.54 -0.51
CA VAL A 495 -2.67 -24.57 -1.98
C VAL A 495 -1.30 -24.04 -2.38
N VAL A 496 -0.59 -24.78 -3.23
CA VAL A 496 0.72 -24.39 -3.76
C VAL A 496 0.66 -24.24 -5.27
N ARG A 497 1.38 -23.24 -5.78
CA ARG A 497 1.68 -23.11 -7.19
C ARG A 497 3.13 -23.55 -7.42
N LEU A 498 3.32 -24.53 -8.29
CA LEU A 498 4.64 -25.05 -8.60
C LEU A 498 5.36 -24.16 -9.62
N ARG A 499 6.70 -24.19 -9.57
CA ARG A 499 7.53 -23.56 -10.60
C ARG A 499 7.35 -24.29 -11.93
N PRO A 500 7.47 -23.59 -13.07
CA PRO A 500 7.43 -24.24 -14.39
C PRO A 500 8.45 -25.38 -14.49
N GLY A 501 7.98 -26.57 -14.90
CA GLY A 501 8.82 -27.76 -15.06
C GLY A 501 9.14 -28.52 -13.77
N ALA A 502 8.67 -28.07 -12.62
CA ALA A 502 8.81 -28.84 -11.37
C ALA A 502 7.94 -30.10 -11.43
N ALA A 503 8.55 -31.26 -11.18
CA ALA A 503 7.89 -32.56 -11.08
C ALA A 503 8.04 -33.06 -9.65
N VAL A 504 7.08 -32.72 -8.80
CA VAL A 504 7.03 -33.13 -7.39
C VAL A 504 5.61 -33.56 -7.05
N THR A 505 5.49 -34.64 -6.28
CA THR A 505 4.20 -35.12 -5.78
C THR A 505 3.82 -34.40 -4.48
N MET A 506 2.53 -34.44 -4.12
CA MET A 506 2.07 -33.90 -2.84
C MET A 506 2.69 -34.62 -1.64
N GLY A 507 2.91 -35.95 -1.75
CA GLY A 507 3.61 -36.71 -0.72
C GLY A 507 5.03 -36.23 -0.48
N GLU A 508 5.82 -36.04 -1.55
CA GLU A 508 7.18 -35.54 -1.45
C GLU A 508 7.25 -34.11 -0.89
N LEU A 509 6.31 -33.22 -1.26
CA LEU A 509 6.22 -31.89 -0.66
C LEU A 509 5.89 -31.95 0.84
N THR A 510 4.97 -32.85 1.23
CA THR A 510 4.59 -33.05 2.64
C THR A 510 5.77 -33.56 3.46
N GLU A 511 6.52 -34.55 2.94
CA GLU A 511 7.72 -35.08 3.57
C GLU A 511 8.82 -34.01 3.74
N GLN A 512 9.11 -33.27 2.67
CA GLN A 512 10.10 -32.16 2.73
C GLN A 512 9.68 -31.07 3.72
N LEU A 513 8.39 -30.81 3.86
CA LEU A 513 7.86 -29.83 4.79
C LEU A 513 7.93 -30.34 6.24
N ALA A 514 7.65 -31.63 6.47
CA ALA A 514 7.71 -32.27 7.79
C ALA A 514 9.12 -32.26 8.40
N ASP A 515 10.16 -32.20 7.56
CA ASP A 515 11.54 -32.03 8.02
C ASP A 515 11.88 -30.60 8.50
N ARG A 516 10.98 -29.63 8.27
CA ARG A 516 11.22 -28.20 8.50
C ARG A 516 10.35 -27.58 9.57
N ILE A 517 9.14 -28.11 9.76
CA ILE A 517 8.14 -27.60 10.71
C ILE A 517 7.56 -28.72 11.58
N ALA A 518 6.96 -28.36 12.69
CA ALA A 518 6.37 -29.34 13.61
C ALA A 518 5.21 -30.11 12.94
N ALA A 519 5.04 -31.36 13.31
CA ALA A 519 4.05 -32.26 12.70
C ALA A 519 2.60 -31.73 12.73
N TYR A 520 2.24 -30.98 13.77
CA TYR A 520 0.89 -30.38 13.87
C TYR A 520 0.67 -29.23 12.91
N GLN A 521 1.75 -28.58 12.41
CA GLN A 521 1.71 -27.48 11.44
C GLN A 521 1.65 -27.98 9.99
N VAL A 522 2.04 -29.24 9.73
CA VAL A 522 2.05 -29.80 8.37
C VAL A 522 0.62 -29.87 7.83
N PRO A 523 0.34 -29.30 6.64
CA PRO A 523 -0.98 -29.36 6.04
C PRO A 523 -1.44 -30.80 5.80
N THR A 524 -2.63 -31.11 6.28
CA THR A 524 -3.28 -32.40 6.01
C THR A 524 -3.99 -32.41 4.66
N LEU A 525 -4.32 -31.23 4.13
CA LEU A 525 -4.89 -31.01 2.82
C LEU A 525 -3.94 -30.14 2.02
N LEU A 526 -3.14 -30.76 1.16
CA LEU A 526 -2.22 -30.06 0.27
C LEU A 526 -2.64 -30.29 -1.19
N SER A 527 -2.75 -29.23 -1.96
CA SER A 527 -3.12 -29.29 -3.38
C SER A 527 -2.30 -28.33 -4.24
N VAL A 528 -2.15 -28.67 -5.52
CA VAL A 528 -1.58 -27.76 -6.53
C VAL A 528 -2.73 -27.00 -7.19
N GLY A 529 -2.58 -25.69 -7.33
CA GLY A 529 -3.60 -24.86 -7.98
C GLY A 529 -3.29 -23.37 -7.97
N ASP A 530 -4.23 -22.62 -8.54
CA ASP A 530 -4.16 -21.16 -8.55
C ASP A 530 -4.54 -20.59 -7.20
N ILE A 531 -3.76 -19.62 -6.73
CA ILE A 531 -3.99 -18.89 -5.51
C ILE A 531 -4.74 -17.61 -5.83
N PRO A 532 -6.04 -17.49 -5.47
CA PRO A 532 -6.82 -16.29 -5.75
C PRO A 532 -6.32 -15.12 -4.90
N ARG A 533 -6.11 -13.99 -5.56
CA ARG A 533 -5.63 -12.76 -4.92
C ARG A 533 -6.51 -11.57 -5.30
N ASN A 534 -6.63 -10.63 -4.39
CA ASN A 534 -7.28 -9.34 -4.69
C ASN A 534 -6.35 -8.43 -5.51
N ALA A 535 -6.85 -7.26 -5.90
CA ALA A 535 -6.10 -6.28 -6.70
C ALA A 535 -4.81 -5.77 -6.02
N ALA A 536 -4.74 -5.84 -4.69
CA ALA A 536 -3.57 -5.48 -3.89
C ALA A 536 -2.60 -6.66 -3.69
N GLY A 537 -2.79 -7.78 -4.39
CA GLY A 537 -1.95 -8.99 -4.27
C GLY A 537 -2.22 -9.85 -3.04
N LYS A 538 -3.20 -9.51 -2.21
CA LYS A 538 -3.52 -10.24 -0.98
C LYS A 538 -4.30 -11.51 -1.28
N THR A 539 -3.90 -12.64 -0.69
CA THR A 539 -4.56 -13.94 -0.80
C THR A 539 -6.00 -13.87 -0.30
N LEU A 540 -6.93 -14.39 -1.10
CA LEU A 540 -8.35 -14.49 -0.77
C LEU A 540 -8.62 -15.83 -0.08
N ARG A 541 -8.18 -15.99 1.19
CA ARG A 541 -8.31 -17.24 1.96
C ARG A 541 -9.76 -17.71 2.11
N GLY A 542 -10.73 -16.79 2.18
CA GLY A 542 -12.16 -17.14 2.20
C GLY A 542 -12.61 -17.95 0.97
N VAL A 543 -12.12 -17.58 -0.22
CA VAL A 543 -12.38 -18.31 -1.47
C VAL A 543 -11.75 -19.71 -1.42
N LEU A 544 -10.53 -19.81 -0.89
CA LEU A 544 -9.83 -21.10 -0.74
C LEU A 544 -10.54 -22.01 0.25
N ARG A 545 -10.97 -21.49 1.40
CA ARG A 545 -11.78 -22.23 2.40
C ARG A 545 -13.06 -22.79 1.77
N SER A 546 -13.81 -21.98 1.04
CA SER A 546 -15.04 -22.42 0.36
C SER A 546 -14.78 -23.50 -0.69
N ARG A 547 -13.69 -23.41 -1.45
CA ARG A 547 -13.30 -24.44 -2.42
C ARG A 547 -12.94 -25.76 -1.72
N ALA A 548 -12.16 -25.71 -0.65
CA ALA A 548 -11.75 -26.89 0.11
C ALA A 548 -12.95 -27.60 0.77
N GLN A 549 -13.92 -26.84 1.29
CA GLN A 549 -15.17 -27.41 1.83
C GLN A 549 -16.03 -28.09 0.77
N GLY A 550 -16.10 -27.51 -0.44
CA GLY A 550 -16.83 -28.11 -1.58
C GLY A 550 -16.24 -29.46 -2.01
N LEU A 551 -14.93 -29.63 -1.94
CA LEU A 551 -14.24 -30.90 -2.28
C LEU A 551 -14.43 -32.00 -1.25
N ARG A 552 -14.80 -31.67 0.00
CA ARG A 552 -15.11 -32.67 1.06
C ARG A 552 -16.56 -33.16 1.02
N ASN A 553 -17.46 -32.36 0.51
CA ASN A 553 -18.91 -32.64 0.48
C ASN A 553 -19.37 -33.28 -0.84
N GLY A 554 -18.48 -33.45 -1.83
CA GLY A 554 -18.72 -34.15 -3.09
C GLY A 554 -17.91 -35.45 -3.20
#